data_3dc898dcf70801947494746703240e21
#
_entry.id   3dc898dcf70801947494746703240e21
#
_cell.length_a   1.000
_cell.length_b   1.000
_cell.length_c   1.000
_cell.angle_alpha   90.00
_cell.angle_beta   90.00
_cell.angle_gamma   90.00
#
_symmetry.space_group_name_H-M   'P 1'
#
loop_
_entity.id
_entity.type
_entity.pdbx_description
1 polymer ?
#
loop_
_entity_poly.entity_id
_entity_poly.type
_entity_poly.pdbx_seq_one_letter_code
_entity_poly.pdbx_strand_id
1 'polypeptide(L)' 'MAAIALVLLTTEPGREQDVVNELNEMSEIEEVMVLFGEYDVYCKVVVEDFSQSSDLVLRNVRTLSGVVETTTLTAASHGR' A
#
# COMPACT_ATOMS: atom_id res chain seq x y z
N MET A 1 -0.97 15.34 12.80
CA MET A 1 -2.05 15.05 11.88
C MET A 1 -1.65 13.91 10.95
N ALA A 2 -2.48 12.93 10.82
CA ALA A 2 -2.15 11.75 10.02
C ALA A 2 -2.23 12.05 8.53
N ALA A 3 -1.28 11.52 7.77
CA ALA A 3 -1.31 11.56 6.33
C ALA A 3 -1.66 10.18 5.81
N ILE A 4 -2.49 10.12 4.79
CA ILE A 4 -3.03 8.88 4.27
C ILE A 4 -2.66 8.73 2.80
N ALA A 5 -2.11 7.57 2.46
CA ALA A 5 -1.86 7.20 1.08
C ALA A 5 -2.61 5.90 0.77
N LEU A 6 -3.21 5.87 -0.41
CA LEU A 6 -3.87 4.67 -0.91
C LEU A 6 -2.98 4.09 -1.99
N VAL A 7 -2.59 2.84 -1.84
CA VAL A 7 -1.65 2.21 -2.77
C VAL A 7 -2.34 1.05 -3.47
N LEU A 8 -2.30 1.08 -4.79
CA LEU A 8 -2.83 0.02 -5.64
C LEU A 8 -1.64 -0.71 -6.24
N LEU A 9 -1.66 -2.03 -6.16
CA LEU A 9 -0.52 -2.84 -6.59
C LEU A 9 -0.95 -3.87 -7.61
N THR A 10 -0.06 -4.09 -8.59
CA THR A 10 -0.16 -5.29 -9.42
C THR A 10 0.90 -6.27 -8.94
N THR A 11 0.57 -7.53 -8.95
CA THR A 11 1.44 -8.59 -8.45
C THR A 11 1.71 -9.62 -9.52
N GLU A 12 2.77 -10.38 -9.33
CA GLU A 12 3.01 -11.54 -10.19
C GLU A 12 1.90 -12.57 -9.96
N PRO A 13 1.48 -13.28 -11.01
CA PRO A 13 0.41 -14.27 -10.87
C PRO A 13 0.72 -15.28 -9.78
N GLY A 14 -0.26 -15.48 -8.88
CA GLY A 14 -0.12 -16.42 -7.79
C GLY A 14 0.60 -15.88 -6.55
N ARG A 15 1.07 -14.63 -6.60
CA ARG A 15 1.82 -14.05 -5.47
C ARG A 15 0.98 -13.07 -4.63
N GLU A 16 -0.31 -12.94 -4.93
CA GLU A 16 -1.18 -11.98 -4.24
C GLU A 16 -1.20 -12.20 -2.73
N GLN A 17 -1.33 -13.46 -2.30
CA GLN A 17 -1.41 -13.77 -0.89
C GLN A 17 -0.08 -13.52 -0.18
N ASP A 18 1.03 -13.78 -0.83
CA ASP A 18 2.36 -13.49 -0.27
C ASP A 18 2.51 -12.00 -0.01
N VAL A 19 2.08 -11.18 -0.96
CA VAL A 19 2.14 -9.72 -0.82
C VAL A 19 1.24 -9.26 0.32
N VAL A 20 0.03 -9.79 0.40
CA VAL A 20 -0.91 -9.45 1.48
C VAL A 20 -0.30 -9.79 2.85
N ASN A 21 0.30 -10.96 2.96
CA ASN A 21 0.92 -11.38 4.23
C ASN A 21 2.04 -10.44 4.65
N GLU A 22 2.88 -10.01 3.72
CA GLU A 22 3.94 -9.07 4.01
C GLU A 22 3.40 -7.70 4.41
N LEU A 23 2.38 -7.22 3.71
CA LEU A 23 1.76 -5.95 4.04
C LEU A 23 1.14 -5.96 5.43
N ASN A 24 0.52 -7.08 5.81
CA ASN A 24 -0.10 -7.20 7.12
C ASN A 24 0.89 -7.13 8.28
N GLU A 25 2.16 -7.34 8.02
CA GLU A 25 3.19 -7.24 9.04
C GLU A 25 3.73 -5.82 9.23
N MET A 26 3.36 -4.90 8.35
CA MET A 26 3.82 -3.51 8.43
C MET A 26 2.86 -2.69 9.28
N SER A 27 3.37 -2.09 10.35
CA SER A 27 2.52 -1.34 11.29
C SER A 27 1.87 -0.10 10.67
N GLU A 28 2.47 0.46 9.63
CA GLU A 28 1.93 1.64 8.95
C GLU A 28 0.77 1.32 8.02
N ILE A 29 0.57 0.05 7.71
CA ILE A 29 -0.51 -0.39 6.83
C ILE A 29 -1.76 -0.62 7.68
N GLU A 30 -2.79 0.17 7.42
CA GLU A 30 -4.03 0.11 8.20
C GLU A 30 -5.05 -0.83 7.58
N GLU A 31 -5.00 -1.00 6.27
CA GLU A 31 -6.02 -1.77 5.56
C GLU A 31 -5.40 -2.44 4.35
N VAL A 32 -5.76 -3.68 4.09
CA VAL A 32 -5.30 -4.43 2.92
C VAL A 32 -6.49 -5.18 2.33
N MET A 33 -6.62 -5.14 1.01
CA MET A 33 -7.66 -5.90 0.30
C MET A 33 -7.10 -6.51 -0.96
N VAL A 34 -7.55 -7.72 -1.28
CA VAL A 34 -7.31 -8.33 -2.58
C VAL A 34 -8.41 -7.86 -3.51
N LEU A 35 -8.05 -7.47 -4.73
CA LEU A 35 -8.97 -6.90 -5.69
C LEU A 35 -9.08 -7.78 -6.93
N PHE A 36 -10.20 -7.64 -7.62
CA PHE A 36 -10.38 -8.18 -8.95
C PHE A 36 -10.52 -7.01 -9.92
N GLY A 37 -9.72 -7.00 -10.98
CA GLY A 37 -9.77 -5.95 -11.98
C GLY A 37 -8.38 -5.53 -12.40
N GLU A 38 -8.21 -4.24 -12.60
CA GLU A 38 -6.96 -3.69 -13.09
C GLU A 38 -5.80 -3.84 -12.09
N TYR A 39 -6.12 -3.84 -10.81
CA TYR A 39 -5.13 -4.00 -9.75
C TYR A 39 -5.44 -5.25 -8.95
N ASP A 40 -4.41 -5.81 -8.33
CA ASP A 40 -4.52 -7.07 -7.60
C ASP A 40 -4.66 -6.89 -6.10
N VAL A 41 -4.01 -5.86 -5.55
CA VAL A 41 -4.02 -5.59 -4.11
C VAL A 41 -4.11 -4.10 -3.86
N TYR A 42 -4.83 -3.75 -2.81
CA TYR A 42 -4.94 -2.39 -2.31
C TYR A 42 -4.43 -2.36 -0.88
N CYS A 43 -3.72 -1.32 -0.51
CA CYS A 43 -3.43 -1.08 0.89
C CYS A 43 -3.53 0.41 1.23
N LYS A 44 -3.82 0.68 2.49
CA LYS A 44 -3.94 2.03 3.02
C LYS A 44 -2.79 2.26 3.99
N VAL A 45 -1.97 3.26 3.68
CA VAL A 45 -0.82 3.63 4.49
C VAL A 45 -1.18 4.86 5.30
N VAL A 46 -0.98 4.79 6.62
CA VAL A 46 -1.23 5.92 7.50
C VAL A 46 0.07 6.25 8.23
N VAL A 47 0.52 7.49 8.07
CA VAL A 47 1.74 7.99 8.70
C VAL A 47 1.45 9.35 9.34
N GLU A 48 2.28 9.73 10.31
CA GLU A 48 2.08 11.02 10.97
C GLU A 48 2.45 12.20 10.10
N ASP A 49 3.50 12.03 9.32
CA ASP A 49 4.03 13.09 8.47
C ASP A 49 4.32 12.53 7.10
N PHE A 50 3.85 13.21 6.07
CA PHE A 50 3.97 12.73 4.71
C PHE A 50 5.39 12.79 4.14
N SER A 51 6.30 13.52 4.77
CA SER A 51 7.61 13.76 4.16
C SER A 51 8.54 12.56 4.24
N GLN A 52 9.02 12.21 5.41
CA GLN A 52 10.06 11.18 5.54
C GLN A 52 9.50 9.77 5.75
N SER A 53 8.51 9.65 6.61
CA SER A 53 7.96 8.33 6.94
C SER A 53 7.25 7.69 5.78
N SER A 54 6.51 8.48 4.98
CA SER A 54 5.78 7.93 3.85
C SER A 54 6.73 7.43 2.76
N ASP A 55 7.81 8.14 2.50
CA ASP A 55 8.78 7.71 1.49
C ASP A 55 9.38 6.35 1.84
N LEU A 56 9.73 6.16 3.09
CA LEU A 56 10.30 4.88 3.55
C LEU A 56 9.27 3.76 3.42
N VAL A 57 8.04 3.99 3.87
CA VAL A 57 6.99 2.97 3.81
C VAL A 57 6.66 2.62 2.36
N LEU A 58 6.49 3.63 1.51
CA LEU A 58 6.16 3.38 0.11
C LEU A 58 7.30 2.65 -0.62
N ARG A 59 8.54 2.96 -0.29
CA ARG A 59 9.67 2.23 -0.84
C ARG A 59 9.64 0.77 -0.42
N ASN A 60 9.34 0.50 0.84
CA ASN A 60 9.23 -0.86 1.33
C ASN A 60 8.13 -1.63 0.63
N VAL A 61 6.98 -0.98 0.40
CA VAL A 61 5.87 -1.60 -0.33
C VAL A 61 6.28 -1.94 -1.76
N ARG A 62 6.92 -1.00 -2.44
CA ARG A 62 7.31 -1.20 -3.85
C ARG A 62 8.36 -2.29 -4.04
N THR A 63 9.14 -2.56 -3.02
CA THR A 63 10.22 -3.54 -3.11
C THR A 63 9.85 -4.91 -2.56
N LEU A 64 8.61 -5.11 -2.17
CA LEU A 64 8.15 -6.44 -1.73
C LEU A 64 8.24 -7.43 -2.87
N SER A 65 8.68 -8.64 -2.54
CA SER A 65 8.75 -9.73 -3.51
C SER A 65 7.35 -10.03 -4.05
N GLY A 66 7.23 -10.11 -5.37
CA GLY A 66 5.95 -10.37 -6.02
C GLY A 66 5.21 -9.12 -6.48
N VAL A 67 5.64 -7.92 -6.08
CA VAL A 67 5.04 -6.68 -6.54
C VAL A 67 5.65 -6.29 -7.88
N VAL A 68 4.81 -6.02 -8.87
CA VAL A 68 5.23 -5.63 -10.22
C VAL A 68 5.19 -4.12 -10.36
N GLU A 69 4.04 -3.52 -10.05
CA GLU A 69 3.86 -2.08 -10.17
C GLU A 69 3.03 -1.56 -9.01
N THR A 70 3.21 -0.28 -8.69
CA THR A 70 2.40 0.39 -7.68
C THR A 70 1.90 1.72 -8.21
N THR A 71 0.70 2.09 -7.80
CA THR A 71 0.12 3.42 -8.03
C THR A 71 -0.27 3.98 -6.68
N THR A 72 0.26 5.13 -6.32
CA THR A 72 0.01 5.74 -5.03
C THR A 72 -0.87 6.97 -5.18
N LEU A 73 -1.95 7.02 -4.43
CA LEU A 73 -2.84 8.17 -4.38
C LEU A 73 -2.77 8.77 -2.98
N THR A 74 -2.54 10.05 -2.91
CA THR A 74 -2.49 10.76 -1.63
C THR A 74 -3.85 11.35 -1.33
N ALA A 75 -4.35 11.12 -0.12
CA ALA A 75 -5.62 11.72 0.27
C ALA A 75 -5.46 13.22 0.45
N ALA A 76 -6.26 14.01 -0.27
CA ALA A 76 -6.22 15.46 -0.19
C ALA A 76 -7.03 15.98 0.99
N SER A 77 -8.15 15.29 1.30
CA SER A 77 -8.99 15.64 2.43
C SER A 77 -9.76 14.40 2.84
N HIS A 78 -10.32 14.43 4.02
CA HIS A 78 -11.05 13.31 4.58
C HIS A 78 -12.51 13.72 4.80
N GLY A 79 -13.38 13.23 3.91
CA GLY A 79 -14.80 13.33 4.12
C GLY A 79 -15.23 12.10 4.90
N ARG A 80 -16.05 12.19 5.79
CA ARG A 80 -16.46 11.11 6.66
C ARG A 80 -16.31 9.68 6.04
#